data_66989066c288c62e0df4f2d04908be57
#
_entry.id   66989066c288c62e0df4f2d04908be57
#
_cell.length_a   1.000
_cell.length_b   1.000
_cell.length_c   1.000
_cell.angle_alpha   90.00
_cell.angle_beta   90.00
_cell.angle_gamma   90.00
#
_symmetry.space_group_name_H-M   'P 1'
#
loop_
_entity.id
_entity.type
_entity.pdbx_description
1 polymer ?
#
loop_
_entity_poly.entity_id
_entity_poly.type
_entity_poly.pdbx_seq_one_letter_code
_entity_poly.pdbx_strand_id
1 'polypeptide(L)' 'MTYKGVEFTVSMTAIPDIWKWEFQIGEHTKSGKTEAKLQLLAVRRVQTQIDRELRKLARDAN' A
#
# COMPACT_ATOMS: atom_id res chain seq x y z
N MET A 1 8.31 5.05 3.38
CA MET A 1 7.42 6.15 2.95
C MET A 1 6.21 6.20 3.84
N THR A 2 5.62 7.36 3.98
CA THR A 2 4.44 7.55 4.85
C THR A 2 3.32 8.22 4.06
N TYR A 3 2.08 7.75 4.25
CA TYR A 3 0.91 8.32 3.61
C TYR A 3 -0.23 8.35 4.62
N LYS A 4 -0.75 9.55 4.91
CA LYS A 4 -1.82 9.77 5.91
C LYS A 4 -1.51 9.11 7.26
N GLY A 5 -0.23 9.19 7.68
CA GLY A 5 0.21 8.59 8.93
C GLY A 5 0.46 7.09 8.87
N VAL A 6 0.32 6.47 7.71
CA VAL A 6 0.55 5.04 7.52
C VAL A 6 1.91 4.83 6.88
N GLU A 7 2.77 4.08 7.56
CA GLU A 7 4.08 3.71 7.02
C GLU A 7 3.91 2.61 5.99
N PHE A 8 4.56 2.77 4.82
CA PHE A 8 4.48 1.75 3.78
C PHE A 8 5.79 1.65 3.00
N THR A 9 5.99 0.52 2.35
CA THR A 9 7.15 0.27 1.50
C THR A 9 6.70 -0.23 0.13
N VAL A 10 7.47 0.12 -0.89
CA VAL A 10 7.28 -0.36 -2.26
C VAL A 10 8.66 -0.71 -2.79
N SER A 11 8.84 -1.92 -3.25
CA SER A 11 10.14 -2.38 -3.74
C SER A 11 9.99 -3.22 -5.00
N MET A 12 11.06 -3.20 -5.81
CA MET A 12 11.13 -4.03 -7.02
C MET A 12 11.23 -5.50 -6.66
N THR A 13 10.67 -6.36 -7.52
CA THR A 13 10.87 -7.79 -7.43
C THR A 13 11.79 -8.26 -8.55
N ALA A 14 12.11 -9.55 -8.57
CA ALA A 14 12.90 -10.14 -9.65
C ALA A 14 12.15 -10.15 -10.98
N ILE A 15 10.83 -9.99 -10.96
CA ILE A 15 10.00 -9.96 -12.17
C ILE A 15 9.85 -8.52 -12.62
N PRO A 16 10.19 -8.16 -13.88
CA PRO A 16 10.03 -6.80 -14.36
C PRO A 16 8.61 -6.28 -14.19
N ASP A 17 8.48 -5.00 -13.84
CA ASP A 17 7.21 -4.30 -13.67
C ASP A 17 6.32 -4.83 -12.55
N ILE A 18 6.80 -5.80 -11.77
CA ILE A 18 6.07 -6.28 -10.58
C ILE A 18 6.72 -5.69 -9.34
N TRP A 19 5.91 -5.00 -8.54
CA TRP A 19 6.33 -4.31 -7.33
C TRP A 19 5.71 -4.98 -6.11
N LYS A 20 6.51 -5.20 -5.09
CA LYS A 20 6.04 -5.71 -3.81
C LYS A 20 5.78 -4.52 -2.90
N TRP A 21 4.63 -4.53 -2.23
CA TRP A 21 4.28 -3.48 -1.29
C TRP A 21 3.83 -4.06 0.04
N GLU A 22 4.01 -3.25 1.09
CA GLU A 22 3.59 -3.61 2.43
C GLU A 22 3.27 -2.33 3.19
N PHE A 23 2.21 -2.37 3.99
CA PHE A 23 1.90 -1.28 4.90
C PHE A 23 1.32 -1.81 6.20
N GLN A 24 1.40 -0.99 7.25
CA GLN A 24 0.90 -1.35 8.57
C GLN A 24 -0.06 -0.28 9.07
N ILE A 25 -1.25 -0.71 9.50
CA ILE A 25 -2.25 0.16 10.12
C ILE A 25 -2.58 -0.44 11.49
N GLY A 26 -2.17 0.25 12.56
CA GLY A 26 -2.32 -0.28 13.90
C GLY A 26 -1.59 -1.60 14.05
N GLU A 27 -2.30 -2.66 14.38
CA GLU A 27 -1.74 -3.99 14.54
C GLU A 27 -1.86 -4.84 13.27
N HIS A 28 -2.44 -4.28 12.21
CA HIS A 28 -2.65 -5.00 10.97
C HIS A 28 -1.57 -4.68 9.95
N THR A 29 -0.98 -5.72 9.39
CA THR A 29 -0.01 -5.58 8.30
C THR A 29 -0.62 -6.19 7.04
N LYS A 30 -0.59 -5.43 5.95
CA LYS A 30 -1.02 -5.91 4.64
C LYS A 30 0.14 -5.86 3.66
N SER A 31 0.21 -6.86 2.81
CA SER A 31 1.23 -6.93 1.77
C SER A 31 0.63 -7.51 0.50
N GLY A 32 1.30 -7.25 -0.60
CA GLY A 32 0.86 -7.77 -1.89
C GLY A 32 1.82 -7.34 -2.99
N LYS A 33 1.39 -7.59 -4.22
CA LYS A 33 2.16 -7.22 -5.41
C LYS A 33 1.26 -6.45 -6.36
N THR A 34 1.85 -5.55 -7.12
CA THR A 34 1.14 -4.80 -8.14
C THR A 34 2.01 -4.69 -9.39
N GLU A 35 1.36 -4.66 -10.54
CA GLU A 35 2.05 -4.45 -11.80
C GLU A 35 2.00 -2.97 -12.16
N ALA A 36 3.17 -2.38 -12.41
CA ALA A 36 3.28 -0.99 -12.82
C ALA A 36 4.62 -0.78 -13.53
N LYS A 37 4.62 0.02 -14.57
CA LYS A 37 5.84 0.30 -15.33
C LYS A 37 6.75 1.28 -14.62
N LEU A 38 6.18 2.12 -13.74
CA LEU A 38 6.92 3.13 -13.00
C LEU A 38 6.65 2.99 -11.52
N GLN A 39 7.68 3.26 -10.71
CA GLN A 39 7.56 3.22 -9.25
C GLN A 39 6.43 4.14 -8.76
N LEU A 40 6.30 5.32 -9.35
CA LEU A 40 5.28 6.28 -8.96
C LEU A 40 3.87 5.70 -9.08
N LEU A 41 3.62 4.92 -10.14
CA LEU A 41 2.32 4.26 -10.33
C LEU A 41 2.08 3.19 -9.26
N ALA A 42 3.13 2.43 -8.93
CA ALA A 42 3.04 1.44 -7.86
C ALA A 42 2.72 2.12 -6.53
N VAL A 43 3.41 3.23 -6.22
CA VAL A 43 3.17 4.00 -5.00
C VAL A 43 1.71 4.49 -4.94
N ARG A 44 1.19 5.02 -6.03
CA ARG A 44 -0.21 5.49 -6.08
C ARG A 44 -1.21 4.37 -5.82
N ARG A 45 -0.94 3.19 -6.35
CA ARG A 45 -1.81 2.03 -6.12
C ARG A 45 -1.81 1.61 -4.67
N VAL A 46 -0.65 1.65 -4.02
CA VAL A 46 -0.55 1.35 -2.60
C VAL A 46 -1.30 2.40 -1.77
N GLN A 47 -1.16 3.67 -2.13
CA GLN A 47 -1.90 4.75 -1.46
C GLN A 47 -3.41 4.56 -1.58
N THR A 48 -3.90 4.08 -2.72
CA THR A 48 -5.31 3.75 -2.91
C THR A 48 -5.73 2.62 -1.98
N GLN A 49 -4.91 1.60 -1.80
CA GLN A 49 -5.18 0.52 -0.87
C GLN A 49 -5.23 1.03 0.57
N ILE A 50 -4.32 1.92 0.94
CA ILE A 50 -4.31 2.53 2.26
C ILE A 50 -5.59 3.33 2.49
N ASP A 51 -6.03 4.11 1.50
CA ASP A 51 -7.28 4.88 1.59
C ASP A 51 -8.48 3.97 1.85
N ARG A 52 -8.55 2.85 1.15
CA ARG A 52 -9.64 1.87 1.33
C ARG A 52 -9.64 1.30 2.75
N GLU A 53 -8.47 0.96 3.26
CA GLU A 53 -8.36 0.40 4.61
C GLU A 53 -8.72 1.43 5.66
N LEU A 54 -8.30 2.69 5.49
CA LEU A 54 -8.64 3.74 6.43
C LEU A 54 -10.15 4.01 6.45
N ARG A 55 -10.81 4.00 5.28
CA ARG A 55 -12.27 4.14 5.19
C ARG A 55 -12.98 3.00 5.89
N LYS A 56 -12.50 1.78 5.69
CA LYS A 56 -13.07 0.60 6.31
C LYS A 56 -12.98 0.67 7.83
N LEU A 57 -11.83 1.06 8.35
CA LEU A 57 -11.63 1.23 9.78
C LEU A 57 -12.52 2.33 10.36
N ALA A 58 -12.64 3.45 9.66
CA ALA A 58 -13.51 4.55 10.08
C ALA A 58 -14.97 4.11 10.11
N ARG A 59 -15.39 3.26 9.17
CA ARG A 59 -16.74 2.73 9.11
C ARG A 59 -16.99 1.75 10.26
N ASP A 60 -15.99 0.92 10.58
CA ASP A 60 -16.09 -0.07 11.63
C ASP A 60 -16.05 0.58 13.02
N ALA A 61 -15.49 1.79 13.13
CA ALA A 61 -15.40 2.52 14.39
C ALA A 61 -16.74 3.17 14.80
N ASN A 62 -17.71 3.21 13.91
CA ASN A 62 -19.04 3.72 14.17
C ASN A 62 -19.98 2.56 14.51
#